data_2b8ffd6f766a5a4cfb01589bd7c6fb8d
#
_entry.id   2b8ffd6f766a5a4cfb01589bd7c6fb8d
#
_cell.length_a   1.000
_cell.length_b   1.000
_cell.length_c   1.000
_cell.angle_alpha   90.00
_cell.angle_beta   90.00
_cell.angle_gamma   90.00
#
_symmetry.space_group_name_H-M   'P 1'
#
loop_
_entity.id
_entity.type
_entity.pdbx_description
1 polymer ?
#
loop_
_entity_poly.entity_id
_entity_poly.type
_entity_poly.pdbx_seq_one_letter_code
_entity_poly.pdbx_strand_id
1 'polypeptide(L)'
;MKEILKNLVETTTLPEDSYLDQDAEILEIFVEEIEEIFVELNPLLIDWFANPNDPEILTTIRRHFHTLKGSGRMVGAKSAGELAWAVEDSLNRVISGAIPLDMTVQRYTQTVFKIYQYKLYPIFKTVQTTDIDLRPLVLLGQHIQQNRILAPELEQLLELSTTLNAENQITGF
;
A
#
# COMPACT_ATOMS: atom_id res chain seq x y z
N MET A 1 3.05 11.08 -21.93
CA MET A 1 2.44 10.22 -20.93
C MET A 1 3.02 10.44 -19.53
N LYS A 2 4.34 10.51 -19.40
CA LYS A 2 5.00 10.75 -18.10
C LYS A 2 4.57 12.06 -17.45
N GLU A 3 4.42 13.14 -18.23
CA GLU A 3 3.95 14.44 -17.74
C GLU A 3 2.48 14.39 -17.30
N ILE A 4 1.64 13.64 -18.02
CA ILE A 4 0.24 13.46 -17.68
C ILE A 4 0.09 12.75 -16.34
N LEU A 5 0.87 11.67 -16.15
CA LEU A 5 0.87 10.92 -14.89
C LEU A 5 1.38 11.76 -13.74
N LYS A 6 2.42 12.56 -13.98
CA LYS A 6 2.95 13.47 -12.97
C LYS A 6 1.90 14.50 -12.54
N ASN A 7 1.17 15.07 -13.50
CA ASN A 7 0.10 16.01 -13.21
C ASN A 7 -1.04 15.34 -12.41
N LEU A 8 -1.40 14.10 -12.76
CA LEU A 8 -2.40 13.35 -12.02
C LEU A 8 -1.97 13.09 -10.58
N VAL A 9 -0.70 12.77 -10.36
CA VAL A 9 -0.15 12.61 -9.01
C VAL A 9 -0.22 13.93 -8.25
N GLU A 10 0.18 15.02 -8.86
CA GLU A 10 0.16 16.35 -8.23
C GLU A 10 -1.25 16.80 -7.85
N THR A 11 -2.27 16.36 -8.58
CA THR A 11 -3.68 16.69 -8.29
C THR A 11 -4.33 15.68 -7.35
N THR A 12 -3.67 14.56 -7.07
CA THR A 12 -4.17 13.57 -6.10
C THR A 12 -3.96 14.11 -4.69
N THR A 13 -5.01 14.09 -3.88
CA THR A 13 -4.94 14.53 -2.50
C THR A 13 -5.15 13.35 -1.56
N LEU A 14 -4.38 13.34 -0.46
CA LEU A 14 -4.54 12.37 0.61
C LEU A 14 -4.94 13.10 1.89
N PRO A 15 -5.68 12.43 2.80
CA PRO A 15 -6.01 13.05 4.07
C PRO A 15 -4.75 13.34 4.89
N GLU A 16 -4.80 14.41 5.66
CA GLU A 16 -3.68 14.79 6.52
C GLU A 16 -3.55 13.82 7.69
N ASP A 17 -2.29 13.44 7.97
CA ASP A 17 -1.98 12.59 9.10
C ASP A 17 -2.05 13.37 10.42
N SER A 18 -2.52 12.70 11.47
CA SER A 18 -2.61 13.25 12.82
C SER A 18 -2.08 12.28 13.87
N TYR A 19 -1.36 11.23 13.47
CA TYR A 19 -0.87 10.22 14.41
C TYR A 19 0.15 10.78 15.42
N LEU A 20 0.83 11.88 15.09
CA LEU A 20 1.76 12.53 16.00
C LEU A 20 1.08 13.12 17.23
N ASP A 21 -0.24 13.39 17.15
CA ASP A 21 -1.05 13.92 18.23
C ASP A 21 -1.63 12.84 19.14
N GLN A 22 -1.37 11.57 18.83
CA GLN A 22 -1.88 10.45 19.63
C GLN A 22 -1.03 10.18 20.85
N ASP A 23 -1.64 9.53 21.86
CA ASP A 23 -0.91 9.02 23.02
C ASP A 23 0.13 7.99 22.60
N ALA A 24 1.28 8.02 23.26
CA ALA A 24 2.37 7.10 22.98
C ALA A 24 1.93 5.64 23.09
N GLU A 25 1.07 5.31 24.05
CA GLU A 25 0.57 3.94 24.25
C GLU A 25 -0.26 3.46 23.05
N ILE A 26 -1.07 4.35 22.47
CA ILE A 26 -1.91 4.03 21.31
C ILE A 26 -1.03 3.74 20.10
N LEU A 27 0.02 4.56 19.90
CA LEU A 27 0.98 4.33 18.81
C LEU A 27 1.77 3.04 19.00
N GLU A 28 2.16 2.72 20.23
CA GLU A 28 2.84 1.45 20.51
C GLU A 28 1.98 0.25 20.16
N ILE A 29 0.71 0.28 20.51
CA ILE A 29 -0.25 -0.78 20.16
C ILE A 29 -0.38 -0.92 18.64
N PHE A 30 -0.46 0.20 17.93
CA PHE A 30 -0.51 0.21 16.47
C PHE A 30 0.74 -0.41 15.86
N VAL A 31 1.92 -0.03 16.36
CA VAL A 31 3.20 -0.57 15.89
C VAL A 31 3.28 -2.08 16.14
N GLU A 32 2.88 -2.55 17.31
CA GLU A 32 2.84 -3.97 17.64
C GLU A 32 1.92 -4.75 16.70
N GLU A 33 0.75 -4.19 16.40
CA GLU A 33 -0.20 -4.79 15.47
C GLU A 33 0.40 -4.90 14.06
N ILE A 34 1.08 -3.85 13.59
CA ILE A 34 1.77 -3.87 12.30
C ILE A 34 2.83 -4.98 12.29
N GLU A 35 3.61 -5.11 13.36
CA GLU A 35 4.63 -6.16 13.45
C GLU A 35 4.03 -7.55 13.32
N GLU A 36 2.92 -7.80 14.00
CA GLU A 36 2.21 -9.09 13.91
C GLU A 36 1.70 -9.35 12.48
N ILE A 37 1.17 -8.32 11.83
CA ILE A 37 0.70 -8.43 10.45
C ILE A 37 1.86 -8.76 9.51
N PHE A 38 3.02 -8.13 9.69
CA PHE A 38 4.19 -8.41 8.85
C PHE A 38 4.66 -9.86 8.96
N VAL A 39 4.65 -10.41 10.16
CA VAL A 39 5.04 -11.82 10.39
C VAL A 39 4.13 -12.76 9.60
N GLU A 40 2.84 -12.46 9.51
CA GLU A 40 1.88 -13.29 8.77
C GLU A 40 1.89 -13.01 7.26
N LEU A 41 1.97 -11.74 6.87
CA LEU A 41 1.91 -11.36 5.45
C LEU A 41 3.13 -11.80 4.65
N ASN A 42 4.31 -11.75 5.23
CA ASN A 42 5.53 -12.05 4.50
C ASN A 42 5.50 -13.44 3.84
N PRO A 43 5.25 -14.54 4.58
CA PRO A 43 5.14 -15.85 3.96
C PRO A 43 3.91 -15.99 3.06
N LEU A 44 2.80 -15.33 3.39
CA LEU A 44 1.58 -15.38 2.57
C LEU A 44 1.79 -14.79 1.18
N LEU A 45 2.52 -13.68 1.08
CA LEU A 45 2.80 -13.06 -0.21
C LEU A 45 3.70 -13.96 -1.06
N ILE A 46 4.66 -14.65 -0.46
CA ILE A 46 5.50 -15.62 -1.16
C ILE A 46 4.64 -16.78 -1.67
N ASP A 47 3.80 -17.34 -0.82
CA ASP A 47 2.90 -18.44 -1.19
C ASP A 47 1.93 -18.02 -2.29
N TRP A 48 1.47 -16.78 -2.25
CA TRP A 48 0.55 -16.25 -3.23
C TRP A 48 1.16 -16.20 -4.64
N PHE A 49 2.42 -15.80 -4.76
CA PHE A 49 3.10 -15.81 -6.06
C PHE A 49 3.24 -17.22 -6.63
N ALA A 50 3.41 -18.23 -5.77
CA ALA A 50 3.48 -19.62 -6.18
C ALA A 50 2.08 -20.21 -6.47
N ASN A 51 1.04 -19.72 -5.78
CA ASN A 51 -0.33 -20.23 -5.86
C ASN A 51 -1.33 -19.09 -6.03
N PRO A 52 -1.29 -18.35 -7.16
CA PRO A 52 -2.10 -17.13 -7.32
C PRO A 52 -3.60 -17.37 -7.32
N ASN A 53 -4.04 -18.59 -7.60
CA ASN A 53 -5.46 -18.93 -7.68
C ASN A 53 -6.02 -19.52 -6.40
N ASP A 54 -5.24 -19.58 -5.32
CA ASP A 54 -5.72 -20.06 -4.03
C ASP A 54 -6.59 -18.97 -3.37
N PRO A 55 -7.91 -19.22 -3.22
CA PRO A 55 -8.81 -18.19 -2.69
C PRO A 55 -8.60 -17.90 -1.21
N GLU A 56 -8.09 -18.85 -0.44
CA GLU A 56 -7.81 -18.63 1.00
C GLU A 56 -6.65 -17.66 1.20
N ILE A 57 -5.58 -17.81 0.40
CA ILE A 57 -4.44 -16.90 0.46
C ILE A 57 -4.88 -15.48 0.13
N LEU A 58 -5.60 -15.31 -0.97
CA LEU A 58 -6.10 -14.01 -1.41
C LEU A 58 -6.99 -13.34 -0.35
N THR A 59 -7.93 -14.08 0.21
CA THR A 59 -8.84 -13.58 1.23
C THR A 59 -8.11 -13.18 2.51
N THR A 60 -7.09 -13.95 2.89
CA THR A 60 -6.29 -13.66 4.09
C THR A 60 -5.44 -12.41 3.90
N ILE A 61 -4.81 -12.25 2.72
CA ILE A 61 -4.07 -11.03 2.40
C ILE A 61 -4.99 -9.81 2.47
N ARG A 62 -6.17 -9.90 1.84
CA ARG A 62 -7.17 -8.82 1.87
C ARG A 62 -7.53 -8.44 3.31
N ARG A 63 -7.73 -9.41 4.18
CA ARG A 63 -8.09 -9.18 5.58
C ARG A 63 -7.00 -8.41 6.32
N HIS A 64 -5.73 -8.72 6.07
CA HIS A 64 -4.63 -7.99 6.68
C HIS A 64 -4.58 -6.53 6.24
N PHE A 65 -4.83 -6.25 4.97
CA PHE A 65 -4.89 -4.87 4.49
C PHE A 65 -6.13 -4.14 5.02
N HIS A 66 -7.23 -4.85 5.21
CA HIS A 66 -8.41 -4.29 5.89
C HIS A 66 -8.07 -3.84 7.31
N THR A 67 -7.33 -4.65 8.04
CA THR A 67 -6.87 -4.32 9.40
C THR A 67 -5.92 -3.12 9.39
N LEU A 68 -4.93 -3.10 8.48
CA LEU A 68 -4.01 -1.97 8.33
C LEU A 68 -4.76 -0.66 8.04
N LYS A 69 -5.76 -0.72 7.17
CA LYS A 69 -6.61 0.44 6.86
C LYS A 69 -7.33 0.95 8.11
N GLY A 70 -8.03 0.06 8.80
CA GLY A 70 -8.84 0.42 9.96
C GLY A 70 -8.00 0.95 11.10
N SER A 71 -6.95 0.24 11.46
CA SER A 71 -6.04 0.64 12.54
C SER A 71 -5.29 1.92 12.21
N GLY A 72 -4.84 2.07 10.97
CA GLY A 72 -4.17 3.29 10.52
C GLY A 72 -5.06 4.52 10.63
N ARG A 73 -6.30 4.41 10.16
CA ARG A 73 -7.27 5.52 10.25
C ARG A 73 -7.57 5.86 11.70
N MET A 74 -7.70 4.85 12.55
CA MET A 74 -8.05 5.03 13.95
C MET A 74 -6.98 5.80 14.72
N VAL A 75 -5.70 5.57 14.44
CA VAL A 75 -4.60 6.27 15.13
C VAL A 75 -4.22 7.59 14.45
N GLY A 76 -4.83 7.94 13.34
CA GLY A 76 -4.52 9.16 12.60
C GLY A 76 -3.43 9.00 11.53
N ALA A 77 -2.98 7.79 11.24
CA ALA A 77 -2.12 7.48 10.10
C ALA A 77 -2.98 7.32 8.85
N LYS A 78 -3.59 8.42 8.43
CA LYS A 78 -4.67 8.42 7.43
C LYS A 78 -4.16 8.15 6.02
N SER A 79 -3.00 8.70 5.66
CA SER A 79 -2.41 8.47 4.34
C SER A 79 -2.01 7.00 4.15
N ALA A 80 -1.41 6.41 5.19
CA ALA A 80 -1.11 4.97 5.19
C ALA A 80 -2.41 4.15 5.12
N GLY A 81 -3.45 4.56 5.80
CA GLY A 81 -4.77 3.93 5.73
C GLY A 81 -5.35 3.96 4.31
N GLU A 82 -5.21 5.09 3.61
CA GLU A 82 -5.65 5.20 2.22
C GLU A 82 -4.87 4.26 1.30
N LEU A 83 -3.57 4.10 1.54
CA LEU A 83 -2.76 3.16 0.77
C LEU A 83 -3.21 1.71 1.01
N ALA A 84 -3.48 1.35 2.25
CA ALA A 84 -4.01 0.02 2.58
C ALA A 84 -5.38 -0.21 1.94
N TRP A 85 -6.24 0.81 1.93
CA TRP A 85 -7.54 0.76 1.27
C TRP A 85 -7.40 0.53 -0.24
N ALA A 86 -6.42 1.17 -0.87
CA ALA A 86 -6.19 0.97 -2.30
C ALA A 86 -5.87 -0.49 -2.64
N VAL A 87 -5.11 -1.18 -1.78
CA VAL A 87 -4.87 -2.62 -1.93
C VAL A 87 -6.13 -3.42 -1.64
N GLU A 88 -6.78 -3.16 -0.52
CA GLU A 88 -7.99 -3.90 -0.12
C GLU A 88 -9.06 -3.82 -1.20
N ASP A 89 -9.33 -2.63 -1.73
CA ASP A 89 -10.35 -2.46 -2.77
C ASP A 89 -9.98 -3.16 -4.07
N SER A 90 -8.70 -3.14 -4.45
CA SER A 90 -8.22 -3.89 -5.61
C SER A 90 -8.47 -5.40 -5.43
N LEU A 91 -8.15 -5.93 -4.25
CA LEU A 91 -8.36 -7.34 -3.96
C LEU A 91 -9.85 -7.70 -3.86
N ASN A 92 -10.69 -6.80 -3.33
CA ASN A 92 -12.14 -6.98 -3.33
C ASN A 92 -12.68 -7.13 -4.74
N ARG A 93 -12.18 -6.34 -5.68
CA ARG A 93 -12.60 -6.38 -7.08
C ARG A 93 -12.14 -7.66 -7.78
N VAL A 94 -10.97 -8.17 -7.43
CA VAL A 94 -10.54 -9.49 -7.91
C VAL A 94 -11.47 -10.57 -7.38
N ILE A 95 -11.78 -10.55 -6.09
CA ILE A 95 -12.66 -11.55 -5.44
C ILE A 95 -14.05 -11.53 -6.07
N SER A 96 -14.61 -10.36 -6.36
CA SER A 96 -15.91 -10.21 -6.98
C SER A 96 -15.93 -10.52 -8.47
N GLY A 97 -14.78 -10.69 -9.10
CA GLY A 97 -14.67 -10.93 -10.53
C GLY A 97 -14.72 -9.67 -11.38
N ALA A 98 -14.71 -8.48 -10.77
CA ALA A 98 -14.76 -7.21 -11.51
C ALA A 98 -13.46 -6.93 -12.29
N ILE A 99 -12.33 -7.38 -11.78
CA ILE A 99 -11.04 -7.31 -12.47
C ILE A 99 -10.33 -8.66 -12.38
N PRO A 100 -9.46 -8.98 -13.36
CA PRO A 100 -8.71 -10.24 -13.30
C PRO A 100 -7.60 -10.18 -12.26
N LEU A 101 -7.24 -11.34 -11.71
CA LEU A 101 -6.03 -11.48 -10.94
C LEU A 101 -4.87 -11.67 -11.92
N ASP A 102 -3.94 -10.74 -11.92
CA ASP A 102 -2.75 -10.80 -12.78
C ASP A 102 -1.50 -10.35 -12.02
N MET A 103 -0.37 -10.36 -12.71
CA MET A 103 0.91 -9.94 -12.14
C MET A 103 0.89 -8.48 -11.68
N THR A 104 0.08 -7.63 -12.30
CA THR A 104 -0.03 -6.23 -11.91
C THR A 104 -0.59 -6.09 -10.49
N VAL A 105 -1.67 -6.81 -10.21
CA VAL A 105 -2.28 -6.81 -8.87
C VAL A 105 -1.31 -7.37 -7.84
N GLN A 106 -0.64 -8.48 -8.15
CA GLN A 106 0.31 -9.10 -7.24
C GLN A 106 1.52 -8.20 -6.96
N ARG A 107 2.11 -7.62 -8.00
CA ARG A 107 3.24 -6.70 -7.87
C ARG A 107 2.86 -5.45 -7.09
N TYR A 108 1.68 -4.91 -7.33
CA TYR A 108 1.18 -3.75 -6.60
C TYR A 108 1.06 -4.06 -5.11
N THR A 109 0.42 -5.17 -4.77
CA THR A 109 0.24 -5.60 -3.38
C THR A 109 1.59 -5.77 -2.67
N GLN A 110 2.54 -6.43 -3.33
CA GLN A 110 3.88 -6.63 -2.79
C GLN A 110 4.63 -5.31 -2.61
N THR A 111 4.50 -4.41 -3.57
CA THR A 111 5.13 -3.09 -3.50
C THR A 111 4.62 -2.30 -2.30
N VAL A 112 3.31 -2.26 -2.10
CA VAL A 112 2.71 -1.57 -0.96
C VAL A 112 3.16 -2.21 0.35
N PHE A 113 3.24 -3.54 0.42
CA PHE A 113 3.75 -4.23 1.60
C PHE A 113 5.18 -3.78 1.93
N LYS A 114 6.04 -3.67 0.93
CA LYS A 114 7.43 -3.20 1.12
C LYS A 114 7.48 -1.75 1.58
N ILE A 115 6.60 -0.90 1.07
CA ILE A 115 6.48 0.49 1.54
C ILE A 115 6.11 0.52 3.02
N TYR A 116 5.14 -0.27 3.43
CA TYR A 116 4.79 -0.39 4.84
C TYR A 116 5.97 -0.86 5.67
N GLN A 117 6.66 -1.90 5.22
CA GLN A 117 7.73 -2.54 5.97
C GLN A 117 8.97 -1.66 6.10
N TYR A 118 9.38 -1.04 5.01
CA TYR A 118 10.67 -0.33 4.97
C TYR A 118 10.56 1.17 5.10
N LYS A 119 9.40 1.76 4.88
CA LYS A 119 9.24 3.23 4.89
C LYS A 119 8.27 3.73 5.95
N LEU A 120 7.12 3.10 6.11
CA LEU A 120 6.10 3.57 7.05
C LEU A 120 6.32 3.05 8.47
N TYR A 121 6.61 1.77 8.61
CA TYR A 121 6.85 1.18 9.92
C TYR A 121 7.95 1.89 10.71
N PRO A 122 9.14 2.18 10.13
CA PRO A 122 10.16 2.91 10.86
C PRO A 122 9.72 4.29 11.34
N ILE A 123 8.92 4.99 10.54
CA ILE A 123 8.38 6.32 10.87
C ILE A 123 7.44 6.21 12.08
N PHE A 124 6.54 5.24 12.08
CA PHE A 124 5.61 5.05 13.18
C PHE A 124 6.32 4.61 14.46
N LYS A 125 7.29 3.72 14.33
CA LYS A 125 8.06 3.22 15.47
C LYS A 125 8.88 4.30 16.15
N THR A 126 9.44 5.25 15.39
CA THR A 126 10.24 6.36 15.91
C THR A 126 9.44 7.63 16.10
N VAL A 127 8.14 7.61 15.84
CA VAL A 127 7.19 8.73 15.98
C VAL A 127 7.70 9.96 15.21
N GLN A 128 7.92 9.78 13.92
CA GLN A 128 8.41 10.83 13.04
C GLN A 128 7.33 11.28 12.05
N THR A 129 7.54 12.45 11.45
CA THR A 129 6.67 12.98 10.40
C THR A 129 6.78 12.10 9.15
N THR A 130 5.65 11.87 8.48
CA THR A 130 5.63 11.18 7.19
C THR A 130 6.18 12.12 6.12
N ASP A 131 7.32 11.77 5.55
CA ASP A 131 7.97 12.52 4.46
C ASP A 131 7.91 11.79 3.12
N ILE A 132 7.21 10.66 3.08
CA ILE A 132 7.08 9.81 1.91
C ILE A 132 5.84 10.22 1.14
N ASP A 133 5.99 10.40 -0.16
CA ASP A 133 4.85 10.70 -1.04
C ASP A 133 4.18 9.40 -1.47
N LEU A 134 3.00 9.14 -0.91
CA LEU A 134 2.20 7.96 -1.20
C LEU A 134 1.23 8.15 -2.37
N ARG A 135 1.11 9.37 -2.89
CA ARG A 135 0.15 9.67 -3.96
C ARG A 135 0.32 8.81 -5.21
N PRO A 136 1.55 8.57 -5.71
CA PRO A 136 1.70 7.71 -6.89
C PRO A 136 1.16 6.30 -6.70
N LEU A 137 1.37 5.73 -5.52
CA LEU A 137 0.91 4.37 -5.22
C LEU A 137 -0.61 4.31 -5.05
N VAL A 138 -1.21 5.30 -4.42
CA VAL A 138 -2.67 5.37 -4.30
C VAL A 138 -3.30 5.53 -5.69
N LEU A 139 -2.76 6.41 -6.52
CA LEU A 139 -3.23 6.61 -7.89
C LEU A 139 -3.12 5.31 -8.71
N LEU A 140 -2.01 4.60 -8.57
CA LEU A 140 -1.82 3.31 -9.25
C LEU A 140 -2.91 2.32 -8.84
N GLY A 141 -3.21 2.23 -7.55
CA GLY A 141 -4.29 1.37 -7.05
C GLY A 141 -5.64 1.73 -7.66
N GLN A 142 -5.96 3.01 -7.77
CA GLN A 142 -7.19 3.47 -8.39
C GLN A 142 -7.29 3.08 -9.87
N HIS A 143 -6.18 3.14 -10.60
CA HIS A 143 -6.14 2.71 -12.00
C HIS A 143 -6.32 1.19 -12.13
N ILE A 144 -5.70 0.42 -11.25
CA ILE A 144 -5.88 -1.04 -11.20
C ILE A 144 -7.34 -1.40 -10.96
N GLN A 145 -8.00 -0.72 -10.03
CA GLN A 145 -9.41 -0.94 -9.70
C GLN A 145 -10.34 -0.69 -10.88
N GLN A 146 -9.95 0.20 -11.77
CA GLN A 146 -10.71 0.53 -12.98
C GLN A 146 -10.31 -0.32 -14.18
N ASN A 147 -9.39 -1.26 -13.99
CA ASN A 147 -8.83 -2.11 -15.04
C ASN A 147 -8.26 -1.29 -16.21
N ARG A 148 -7.62 -0.15 -15.87
CA ARG A 148 -7.08 0.79 -16.87
C ARG A 148 -5.57 0.73 -17.01
N ILE A 149 -4.90 -0.02 -16.14
CA ILE A 149 -3.45 -0.06 -16.14
C ILE A 149 -2.94 -0.97 -17.26
N LEU A 150 -2.12 -0.38 -18.10
CA LEU A 150 -1.27 -1.10 -19.04
C LEU A 150 0.13 -1.20 -18.45
N ALA A 151 0.91 -2.18 -18.88
CA ALA A 151 2.26 -2.38 -18.36
C ALA A 151 3.14 -1.12 -18.40
N PRO A 152 3.12 -0.30 -19.48
CA PRO A 152 3.90 0.96 -19.50
C PRO A 152 3.48 1.95 -18.44
N GLU A 153 2.17 2.06 -18.14
CA GLU A 153 1.67 2.96 -17.10
C GLU A 153 2.11 2.50 -15.72
N LEU A 154 2.06 1.20 -15.46
CA LEU A 154 2.53 0.61 -14.22
C LEU A 154 3.99 0.98 -13.98
N GLU A 155 4.85 0.76 -14.96
CA GLU A 155 6.28 1.04 -14.84
C GLU A 155 6.54 2.54 -14.61
N GLN A 156 5.79 3.41 -15.30
CA GLN A 156 5.92 4.85 -15.13
C GLN A 156 5.50 5.32 -13.73
N LEU A 157 4.40 4.78 -13.19
CA LEU A 157 3.94 5.14 -11.84
C LEU A 157 4.88 4.59 -10.77
N LEU A 158 5.44 3.41 -10.97
CA LEU A 158 6.46 2.86 -10.08
C LEU A 158 7.74 3.71 -10.13
N GLU A 159 8.14 4.16 -11.31
CA GLU A 159 9.29 5.05 -11.48
C GLU A 159 9.04 6.38 -10.77
N LEU A 160 7.86 6.97 -10.92
CA LEU A 160 7.51 8.22 -10.21
C LEU A 160 7.55 8.02 -8.69
N SER A 161 7.03 6.92 -8.19
CA SER A 161 7.10 6.60 -6.77
C SER A 161 8.54 6.51 -6.29
N THR A 162 9.40 5.83 -7.05
CA THR A 162 10.82 5.67 -6.73
C THR A 162 11.54 7.02 -6.78
N THR A 163 11.25 7.85 -7.78
CA THR A 163 11.86 9.16 -7.94
C THR A 163 11.48 10.12 -6.81
N LEU A 164 10.20 10.18 -6.48
CA LEU A 164 9.69 11.04 -5.41
C LEU A 164 10.20 10.64 -4.04
N ASN A 165 10.52 9.37 -3.87
CA ASN A 165 11.02 8.82 -2.61
C ASN A 165 12.48 8.37 -2.74
N ALA A 166 13.27 9.00 -3.64
CA ALA A 166 14.62 8.57 -3.98
C ALA A 166 15.56 8.49 -2.78
N GLU A 167 15.46 9.42 -1.85
CA GLU A 167 16.30 9.44 -0.64
C GLU A 167 16.07 8.22 0.24
N ASN A 168 14.95 7.58 0.08
CA ASN A 168 14.54 6.42 0.86
C ASN A 168 14.80 5.09 0.17
N GLN A 169 15.38 5.09 -1.00
CA GLN A 169 15.77 3.93 -1.82
C GLN A 169 15.00 2.63 -1.52
N ILE A 170 13.86 2.49 -2.16
CA ILE A 170 13.10 1.25 -2.07
C ILE A 170 13.73 0.27 -3.03
N THR A 171 14.34 -0.79 -2.50
CA THR A 171 14.97 -1.82 -3.30
C THR A 171 14.01 -2.99 -3.54
N GLY A 172 14.19 -3.72 -4.63
CA GLY A 172 13.47 -4.94 -4.91
C GLY A 172 12.14 -4.78 -5.66
N PHE A 173 12.00 -3.71 -6.39
CA PHE A 173 10.93 -3.59 -7.37
C PHE A 173 11.15 -4.48 -8.56
#